data_098295c82e8d1651c3412da634cddea7
#
_entry.id   098295c82e8d1651c3412da634cddea7
#
_cell.length_a   1.000
_cell.length_b   1.000
_cell.length_c   1.000
_cell.angle_alpha   90.00
_cell.angle_beta   90.00
_cell.angle_gamma   90.00
#
_symmetry.space_group_name_H-M   'P 1'
#
loop_
_entity.id
_entity.type
_entity.pdbx_description
1 polymer ?
#
loop_
_entity_poly.entity_id
_entity_poly.type
_entity_poly.pdbx_seq_one_letter_code
_entity_poly.pdbx_strand_id
1 'polypeptide(L)'
;MVFFNNGKTVSNLIYSGLLDRFEKLKFVSVESGIGWVPFLMQALDYQLKEIAETRSFNKKPSEYFKSNFYACFWFEQGPHLADMVRQVGIDNCLFETDFPHPTSLYPFDNLEGRLEGFTYEERAKVLSLNSARLYNIAV
;
A
#
# COMPACT_ATOMS: atom_id res chain seq x y z
N MET A 1 11.55 -7.42 13.13
CA MET A 1 10.78 -6.19 12.86
C MET A 1 9.59 -6.55 11.98
N VAL A 2 8.39 -6.42 12.50
CA VAL A 2 7.15 -6.84 11.83
C VAL A 2 6.95 -6.12 10.49
N PHE A 3 7.14 -4.83 10.45
CA PHE A 3 6.90 -3.98 9.28
C PHE A 3 7.71 -4.39 8.02
N PHE A 4 8.97 -4.77 8.17
CA PHE A 4 9.81 -5.19 7.04
C PHE A 4 9.47 -6.58 6.49
N ASN A 5 8.78 -7.42 7.28
CA ASN A 5 8.36 -8.74 6.81
C ASN A 5 7.34 -8.65 5.69
N ASN A 6 6.43 -7.67 5.73
CA ASN A 6 5.49 -7.47 4.63
C ASN A 6 6.20 -7.02 3.35
N GLY A 7 7.21 -6.15 3.45
CA GLY A 7 8.04 -5.80 2.30
C GLY A 7 8.71 -7.01 1.64
N LYS A 8 9.26 -7.91 2.45
CA LYS A 8 9.83 -9.18 1.96
C LYS A 8 8.77 -10.07 1.30
N THR A 9 7.59 -10.16 1.90
CA THR A 9 6.48 -10.96 1.36
C THR A 9 6.00 -10.39 0.02
N VAL A 10 5.83 -9.08 -0.08
CA VAL A 10 5.45 -8.39 -1.32
C VAL A 10 6.49 -8.62 -2.42
N SER A 11 7.78 -8.50 -2.11
CA SER A 11 8.87 -8.79 -3.05
C SER A 11 8.80 -10.22 -3.58
N ASN A 12 8.62 -11.19 -2.68
CA ASN A 12 8.51 -12.60 -3.06
C ASN A 12 7.29 -12.88 -3.94
N LEU A 13 6.13 -12.28 -3.62
CA LEU A 13 4.91 -12.42 -4.43
C LEU A 13 5.11 -11.85 -5.83
N ILE A 14 5.70 -10.67 -5.96
CA ILE A 14 5.98 -10.03 -7.24
C ILE A 14 6.93 -10.92 -8.07
N TYR A 15 8.06 -11.35 -7.49
CA TYR A 15 9.04 -12.13 -8.22
C TYR A 15 8.71 -13.62 -8.36
N SER A 16 7.63 -14.11 -7.75
CA SER A 16 7.19 -15.50 -7.90
C SER A 16 6.61 -15.82 -9.27
N GLY A 17 6.17 -14.81 -10.04
CA GLY A 17 5.39 -14.97 -11.26
C GLY A 17 3.92 -15.33 -11.00
N LEU A 18 3.48 -15.29 -9.73
CA LEU A 18 2.09 -15.57 -9.36
C LEU A 18 1.12 -14.59 -10.03
N LEU A 19 1.50 -13.31 -10.10
CA LEU A 19 0.66 -12.25 -10.63
C LEU A 19 0.49 -12.28 -12.14
N ASP A 20 1.42 -12.90 -12.86
CA ASP A 20 1.26 -13.16 -14.31
C ASP A 20 0.25 -14.29 -14.57
N ARG A 21 0.14 -15.22 -13.63
CA ARG A 21 -0.80 -16.35 -13.71
C ARG A 21 -2.19 -15.99 -13.18
N PHE A 22 -2.27 -15.10 -12.20
CA PHE A 22 -3.49 -14.70 -11.50
C PHE A 22 -3.62 -13.18 -11.45
N GLU A 23 -3.80 -12.55 -12.59
CA GLU A 23 -3.79 -11.10 -12.76
C GLU A 23 -4.84 -10.34 -11.90
N LYS A 24 -5.96 -11.00 -11.59
CA LYS A 24 -7.05 -10.40 -10.80
C LYS A 24 -6.84 -10.51 -9.29
N LEU A 25 -5.84 -11.27 -8.84
CA LEU A 25 -5.59 -11.46 -7.42
C LEU A 25 -5.16 -10.15 -6.77
N LYS A 26 -5.72 -9.85 -5.60
CA LYS A 26 -5.41 -8.66 -4.81
C LYS A 26 -4.81 -9.06 -3.47
N PHE A 27 -3.86 -8.27 -3.02
CA PHE A 27 -3.21 -8.41 -1.72
C PHE A 27 -3.32 -7.12 -0.94
N VAL A 28 -3.51 -7.23 0.36
CA VAL A 28 -3.53 -6.10 1.28
C VAL A 28 -2.43 -6.27 2.31
N SER A 29 -1.51 -5.31 2.36
CA SER A 29 -0.51 -5.23 3.42
C SER A 29 -1.11 -4.51 4.61
N VAL A 30 -1.46 -5.25 5.65
CA VAL A 30 -2.09 -4.76 6.89
C VAL A 30 -1.03 -4.63 7.97
N GLU A 31 -1.18 -3.71 8.88
CA GLU A 31 -0.33 -3.49 10.08
C GLU A 31 1.17 -3.31 9.78
N SER A 32 1.52 -2.71 8.66
CA SER A 32 2.93 -2.53 8.29
C SER A 32 3.29 -1.13 7.83
N GLY A 33 2.30 -0.25 7.80
CA GLY A 33 2.46 1.10 7.27
C GLY A 33 2.81 1.12 5.78
N ILE A 34 3.06 2.30 5.26
CA ILE A 34 3.29 2.53 3.83
C ILE A 34 4.66 3.13 3.50
N GLY A 35 5.40 3.62 4.50
CA GLY A 35 6.65 4.36 4.28
C GLY A 35 7.74 3.58 3.54
N TRP A 36 7.72 2.26 3.63
CA TRP A 36 8.67 1.38 2.96
C TRP A 36 8.34 1.14 1.47
N VAL A 37 7.09 1.35 1.04
CA VAL A 37 6.61 0.98 -0.30
C VAL A 37 7.33 1.75 -1.41
N PRO A 38 7.46 3.10 -1.37
CA PRO A 38 8.10 3.84 -2.45
C PRO A 38 9.56 3.42 -2.67
N PHE A 39 10.31 3.25 -1.57
CA PHE A 39 11.70 2.77 -1.64
C PHE A 39 11.77 1.37 -2.22
N LEU A 40 10.96 0.44 -1.70
CA LEU A 40 10.99 -0.96 -2.14
C LEU A 40 10.65 -1.08 -3.63
N MET A 41 9.63 -0.38 -4.10
CA MET A 41 9.24 -0.45 -5.52
C MET A 41 10.34 0.07 -6.45
N GLN A 42 11.03 1.15 -6.08
CA GLN A 42 12.17 1.65 -6.84
C GLN A 42 13.32 0.65 -6.83
N ALA A 43 13.63 0.05 -5.68
CA ALA A 43 14.70 -0.94 -5.55
C ALA A 43 14.41 -2.20 -6.39
N LEU A 44 13.17 -2.71 -6.35
CA LEU A 44 12.79 -3.88 -7.15
C LEU A 44 12.78 -3.58 -8.65
N ASP A 45 12.31 -2.41 -9.07
CA ASP A 45 12.37 -1.99 -10.48
C ASP A 45 13.82 -1.86 -10.97
N TYR A 46 14.73 -1.41 -10.10
CA TYR A 46 16.15 -1.37 -10.40
C TYR A 46 16.75 -2.78 -10.54
N GLN A 47 16.47 -3.66 -9.57
CA GLN A 47 16.96 -5.04 -9.59
C GLN A 47 16.40 -5.87 -10.75
N LEU A 48 15.22 -5.54 -11.24
CA LEU A 48 14.65 -6.23 -12.40
C LEU A 48 15.58 -6.21 -13.61
N LYS A 49 16.35 -5.14 -13.79
CA LYS A 49 17.31 -5.03 -14.89
C LYS A 49 18.40 -6.11 -14.83
N GLU A 50 18.78 -6.51 -13.61
CA GLU A 50 19.80 -7.55 -13.39
C GLU A 50 19.22 -8.96 -13.59
N ILE A 51 17.93 -9.13 -13.31
CA ILE A 51 17.26 -10.44 -13.34
C ILE A 51 16.63 -10.72 -14.72
N ALA A 52 16.37 -9.68 -15.51
CA ALA A 52 15.67 -9.77 -16.79
C ALA A 52 16.32 -10.71 -17.82
N GLU A 53 17.62 -10.96 -17.70
CA GLU A 53 18.33 -11.94 -18.54
C GLU A 53 17.94 -13.38 -18.24
N THR A 54 17.49 -13.68 -17.02
CA THR A 54 17.20 -15.05 -16.56
C THR A 54 15.71 -15.31 -16.40
N ARG A 55 14.88 -14.28 -16.32
CA ARG A 55 13.44 -14.38 -16.09
C ARG A 55 12.68 -13.22 -16.70
N SER A 56 11.61 -13.52 -17.42
CA SER A 56 10.71 -12.51 -17.98
C SER A 56 9.50 -12.31 -17.07
N PHE A 57 9.08 -11.05 -16.92
CA PHE A 57 7.86 -10.63 -16.24
C PHE A 57 7.05 -9.75 -17.18
N ASN A 58 5.72 -9.83 -17.10
CA ASN A 58 4.83 -9.03 -17.94
C ASN A 58 4.80 -7.54 -17.56
N LYS A 59 5.14 -7.24 -16.31
CA LYS A 59 5.13 -5.88 -15.76
C LYS A 59 6.36 -5.64 -14.88
N LYS A 60 6.66 -4.36 -14.64
CA LYS A 60 7.64 -3.98 -13.60
C LYS A 60 7.05 -4.22 -12.20
N PRO A 61 7.89 -4.43 -11.17
CA PRO A 61 7.46 -4.53 -9.78
C PRO A 61 6.51 -3.42 -9.33
N SER A 62 6.80 -2.18 -9.66
CA SER A 62 5.93 -1.03 -9.33
C SER A 62 4.57 -1.07 -10.03
N GLU A 63 4.49 -1.64 -11.22
CA GLU A 63 3.23 -1.81 -11.97
C GLU A 63 2.39 -2.95 -11.38
N TYR A 64 3.02 -4.05 -10.95
CA TYR A 64 2.34 -5.10 -10.19
C TYR A 64 1.79 -4.55 -8.88
N PHE A 65 2.58 -3.75 -8.16
CA PHE A 65 2.09 -3.14 -6.92
C PHE A 65 0.83 -2.32 -7.19
N LYS A 66 0.87 -1.41 -8.15
CA LYS A 66 -0.28 -0.57 -8.50
C LYS A 66 -1.52 -1.36 -8.92
N SER A 67 -1.35 -2.49 -9.59
CA SER A 67 -2.47 -3.28 -10.08
C SER A 67 -3.01 -4.29 -9.07
N ASN A 68 -2.19 -4.81 -8.16
CA ASN A 68 -2.51 -5.98 -7.36
C ASN A 68 -2.42 -5.78 -5.85
N PHE A 69 -1.76 -4.72 -5.37
CA PHE A 69 -1.55 -4.52 -3.95
C PHE A 69 -2.24 -3.29 -3.40
N TYR A 70 -2.59 -3.38 -2.13
CA TYR A 70 -3.01 -2.28 -1.29
C TYR A 70 -2.15 -2.28 -0.03
N ALA A 71 -1.92 -1.10 0.55
CA ALA A 71 -1.20 -0.97 1.80
C ALA A 71 -1.98 -0.09 2.78
N CYS A 72 -2.05 -0.57 4.02
CA CYS A 72 -2.74 0.13 5.10
C CYS A 72 -1.77 1.05 5.85
N PHE A 73 -2.28 2.20 6.32
CA PHE A 73 -1.55 3.13 7.15
C PHE A 73 -2.40 3.60 8.33
N TRP A 74 -1.78 3.84 9.48
CA TRP A 74 -2.45 4.38 10.69
C TRP A 74 -1.53 5.17 11.61
N PHE A 75 -0.29 4.69 11.83
CA PHE A 75 0.64 5.34 12.75
C PHE A 75 1.41 6.49 12.10
N GLU A 76 1.53 6.47 10.79
CA GLU A 76 2.19 7.55 10.07
C GLU A 76 1.40 8.85 10.21
N GLN A 77 2.13 9.92 10.39
CA GLN A 77 1.56 11.26 10.59
C GLN A 77 2.55 12.34 10.17
N GLY A 78 2.08 13.58 10.19
CA GLY A 78 2.90 14.75 9.93
C GLY A 78 2.80 15.27 8.49
N PRO A 79 3.53 16.36 8.18
CA PRO A 79 3.31 17.16 6.99
C PRO A 79 3.58 16.43 5.66
N HIS A 80 4.31 15.31 5.71
CA HIS A 80 4.68 14.53 4.52
C HIS A 80 3.78 13.32 4.28
N LEU A 81 2.78 13.06 5.12
CA LEU A 81 1.93 11.88 4.97
C LEU A 81 1.18 11.88 3.63
N ALA A 82 0.60 13.01 3.25
CA ALA A 82 -0.15 13.11 1.99
C ALA A 82 0.77 12.83 0.76
N ASP A 83 1.99 13.32 0.78
CA ASP A 83 2.95 13.08 -0.31
C ASP A 83 3.40 11.61 -0.33
N MET A 84 3.60 11.00 0.82
CA MET A 84 3.92 9.58 0.93
C MET A 84 2.80 8.71 0.34
N VAL A 85 1.56 8.99 0.70
CA VAL A 85 0.37 8.29 0.16
C VAL A 85 0.27 8.47 -1.36
N ARG A 86 0.54 9.67 -1.88
CA ARG A 86 0.58 9.92 -3.34
C ARG A 86 1.70 9.14 -4.04
N GLN A 87 2.87 9.00 -3.42
CA GLN A 87 3.98 8.20 -3.96
C GLN A 87 3.66 6.71 -4.02
N VAL A 88 2.98 6.18 -3.00
CA VAL A 88 2.47 4.79 -3.00
C VAL A 88 1.40 4.61 -4.07
N GLY A 89 0.52 5.58 -4.20
CA GLY A 89 -0.65 5.61 -5.05
C GLY A 89 -1.91 5.77 -4.21
N ILE A 90 -2.61 6.90 -4.40
CA ILE A 90 -3.80 7.23 -3.60
C ILE A 90 -4.88 6.14 -3.66
N ASP A 91 -5.00 5.46 -4.80
CA ASP A 91 -5.98 4.38 -5.01
C ASP A 91 -5.54 3.03 -4.41
N ASN A 92 -4.30 2.93 -3.94
CA ASN A 92 -3.71 1.74 -3.33
C ASN A 92 -3.54 1.85 -1.81
N CYS A 93 -3.89 3.00 -1.22
CA CYS A 93 -3.78 3.22 0.21
C CYS A 93 -5.14 3.09 0.90
N LEU A 94 -5.12 2.43 2.06
CA LEU A 94 -6.28 2.22 2.93
C LEU A 94 -5.92 2.74 4.33
N PHE A 95 -6.81 3.52 4.93
CA PHE A 95 -6.64 3.91 6.33
C PHE A 95 -7.17 2.79 7.23
N GLU A 96 -6.41 2.46 8.28
CA GLU A 96 -6.81 1.50 9.31
C GLU A 96 -6.67 2.09 10.70
N THR A 97 -7.34 1.51 11.68
CA THR A 97 -7.35 1.99 13.07
C THR A 97 -6.52 1.15 14.01
N ASP A 98 -6.18 -0.06 13.60
CA ASP A 98 -5.56 -1.07 14.45
C ASP A 98 -6.41 -1.47 15.70
N PHE A 99 -7.72 -1.19 15.65
CA PHE A 99 -8.62 -1.60 16.74
C PHE A 99 -8.79 -3.12 16.79
N PRO A 100 -8.75 -3.76 17.97
CA PRO A 100 -8.70 -3.21 19.35
C PRO A 100 -7.31 -3.24 20.01
N HIS A 101 -6.24 -3.18 19.26
CA HIS A 101 -4.89 -3.21 19.85
C HIS A 101 -4.59 -1.98 20.73
N PRO A 102 -3.65 -2.05 21.68
CA PRO A 102 -3.28 -0.90 22.52
C PRO A 102 -2.73 0.30 21.73
N THR A 103 -2.25 0.07 20.53
CA THR A 103 -1.74 1.09 19.59
C THR A 103 -2.83 1.66 18.68
N SER A 104 -4.07 1.24 18.88
CA SER A 104 -5.20 1.69 18.09
C SER A 104 -5.39 3.20 18.10
N LEU A 105 -5.77 3.75 16.96
CA LEU A 105 -6.18 5.15 16.83
C LEU A 105 -7.66 5.38 17.20
N TYR A 106 -8.37 4.37 17.66
CA TYR A 106 -9.76 4.50 18.07
C TYR A 106 -9.88 4.57 19.61
N PRO A 107 -10.67 5.55 20.14
CA PRO A 107 -11.39 6.61 19.43
C PRO A 107 -10.43 7.66 18.83
N PHE A 108 -10.86 8.28 17.73
CA PHE A 108 -10.03 9.29 17.05
C PHE A 108 -10.00 10.60 17.82
N ASP A 109 -8.82 11.04 18.21
CA ASP A 109 -8.64 12.34 18.84
C ASP A 109 -8.55 13.50 17.85
N ASN A 110 -7.95 13.24 16.67
CA ASN A 110 -7.73 14.26 15.65
C ASN A 110 -7.55 13.66 14.23
N LEU A 111 -8.59 13.07 13.68
CA LEU A 111 -8.52 12.51 12.32
C LEU A 111 -8.27 13.57 11.24
N GLU A 112 -8.89 14.75 11.40
CA GLU A 112 -8.72 15.84 10.43
C GLU A 112 -7.27 16.34 10.36
N GLY A 113 -6.64 16.56 11.53
CA GLY A 113 -5.23 16.96 11.58
C GLY A 113 -4.27 15.88 11.05
N ARG A 114 -4.60 14.60 11.23
CA ARG A 114 -3.80 13.50 10.65
C ARG A 114 -3.83 13.49 9.13
N LEU A 115 -4.94 13.92 8.54
CA LEU A 115 -5.14 13.98 7.10
C LEU A 115 -4.91 15.39 6.53
N GLU A 116 -4.18 16.23 7.26
CA GLU A 116 -3.75 17.53 6.74
C GLU A 116 -2.94 17.34 5.43
N GLY A 117 -3.15 18.23 4.47
CA GLY A 117 -2.52 18.15 3.16
C GLY A 117 -3.20 17.22 2.14
N PHE A 118 -4.21 16.45 2.55
CA PHE A 118 -5.06 15.71 1.61
C PHE A 118 -6.22 16.58 1.10
N THR A 119 -6.55 16.44 -0.18
CA THR A 119 -7.78 17.00 -0.73
C THR A 119 -9.01 16.25 -0.19
N TYR A 120 -10.18 16.82 -0.36
CA TYR A 120 -11.44 16.16 0.02
C TYR A 120 -11.60 14.78 -0.68
N GLU A 121 -11.30 14.73 -1.97
CA GLU A 121 -11.39 13.49 -2.75
C GLU A 121 -10.39 12.44 -2.29
N GLU A 122 -9.16 12.84 -2.00
CA GLU A 122 -8.13 11.93 -1.48
C GLU A 122 -8.53 11.36 -0.12
N ARG A 123 -9.09 12.19 0.78
CA ARG A 123 -9.61 11.72 2.08
C ARG A 123 -10.73 10.70 1.90
N ALA A 124 -11.70 10.98 1.03
CA ALA A 124 -12.77 10.04 0.74
C ALA A 124 -12.25 8.70 0.22
N LYS A 125 -11.25 8.71 -0.66
CA LYS A 125 -10.61 7.50 -1.17
C LYS A 125 -9.95 6.68 -0.07
N VAL A 126 -9.04 7.26 0.70
CA VAL A 126 -8.27 6.50 1.70
C VAL A 126 -9.10 6.05 2.88
N LEU A 127 -10.11 6.82 3.28
CA LEU A 127 -10.96 6.51 4.43
C LEU A 127 -12.06 5.48 4.11
N SER A 128 -12.57 5.44 2.88
CA SER A 128 -13.73 4.59 2.57
C SER A 128 -13.78 4.04 1.16
N LEU A 129 -13.64 4.88 0.11
CA LEU A 129 -13.94 4.46 -1.26
C LEU A 129 -13.01 3.36 -1.78
N ASN A 130 -11.73 3.37 -1.40
CA ASN A 130 -10.79 2.33 -1.80
C ASN A 130 -11.17 0.98 -1.17
N SER A 131 -11.49 0.97 0.13
CA SER A 131 -11.95 -0.23 0.83
C SER A 131 -13.29 -0.73 0.26
N ALA A 132 -14.24 0.17 0.04
CA ALA A 132 -15.53 -0.17 -0.56
C ALA A 132 -15.35 -0.84 -1.93
N ARG A 133 -14.53 -0.26 -2.79
CA ARG A 133 -14.21 -0.84 -4.10
C ARG A 133 -13.53 -2.19 -4.00
N LEU A 134 -12.53 -2.32 -3.12
CA LEU A 134 -11.75 -3.56 -2.95
C LEU A 134 -12.62 -4.72 -2.45
N TYR A 135 -13.48 -4.46 -1.48
CA TYR A 135 -14.30 -5.46 -0.81
C TYR A 135 -15.74 -5.55 -1.33
N ASN A 136 -16.07 -4.82 -2.42
CA ASN A 136 -17.42 -4.76 -3.00
C ASN A 136 -18.50 -4.35 -1.98
N ILE A 137 -18.20 -3.35 -1.17
CA ILE A 137 -19.13 -2.78 -0.19
C ILE A 137 -19.88 -1.64 -0.86
N ALA A 138 -21.22 -1.65 -0.77
CA ALA A 138 -22.04 -0.54 -1.23
C ALA A 138 -21.83 0.68 -0.29
N VAL A 139 -21.59 1.86 -0.85
CA VAL A 139 -21.43 3.15 -0.16
C VAL A 139 -22.32 4.20 -0.79
#